data_76473df93921220c07bdbadfe90565c5
#
_entry.id   76473df93921220c07bdbadfe90565c5
#
_cell.length_a   1.000
_cell.length_b   1.000
_cell.length_c   1.000
_cell.angle_alpha   90.00
_cell.angle_beta   90.00
_cell.angle_gamma   90.00
#
_symmetry.space_group_name_H-M   'P 1'
#
loop_
_entity.id
_entity.type
_entity.pdbx_description
1 polymer ?
#
loop_
_entity_poly.entity_id
_entity_poly.type
_entity_poly.pdbx_seq_one_letter_code
_entity_poly.pdbx_strand_id
1 'polypeptide(L)'
;SNDDTGISEDINVRYEVAKKIVERAMDHGIPKEDVVIDPLVMPIGAINSAGKQVMELIKMLQNDLGVNTTCGASNLSFGLPNRLGLNTAFIAMAIGAGMTSAITNPLEKEIMQSVKAANVVAGNDPECSEWIANYREPGTKSKRTRRRRSKS
;
A
#
# COMPACT_ATOMS: atom_id res chain seq x y z
N SER A 1 11.81 9.12 -1.33
CA SER A 1 13.26 8.89 -1.43
C SER A 1 13.88 9.82 -2.48
N ASN A 2 14.46 10.90 -2.03
CA ASN A 2 15.24 11.83 -2.82
C ASN A 2 16.45 12.31 -2.01
N ASP A 3 17.46 12.83 -2.67
CA ASP A 3 18.67 13.40 -2.08
C ASP A 3 18.95 14.80 -2.65
N ASP A 4 20.15 15.32 -2.42
CA ASP A 4 20.56 16.66 -2.86
C ASP A 4 20.56 16.83 -4.40
N THR A 5 20.50 15.75 -5.16
CA THR A 5 20.39 15.78 -6.63
C THR A 5 18.95 15.93 -7.12
N GLY A 6 17.97 15.87 -6.20
CA GLY A 6 16.57 16.01 -6.49
C GLY A 6 15.85 14.66 -6.68
N ILE A 7 14.64 14.73 -7.26
CA ILE A 7 13.79 13.55 -7.50
C ILE A 7 14.13 12.93 -8.84
N SER A 8 14.60 11.68 -8.83
CA SER A 8 14.84 10.91 -10.06
C SER A 8 13.56 10.19 -10.52
N GLU A 9 13.34 10.12 -11.83
CA GLU A 9 12.32 9.27 -12.43
C GLU A 9 12.73 7.79 -12.45
N ASP A 10 14.02 7.48 -12.34
CA ASP A 10 14.53 6.10 -12.27
C ASP A 10 14.30 5.51 -10.87
N ILE A 11 13.55 4.41 -10.83
CA ILE A 11 13.25 3.70 -9.58
C ILE A 11 14.50 3.12 -8.92
N ASN A 12 15.53 2.74 -9.69
CA ASN A 12 16.76 2.20 -9.12
C ASN A 12 17.54 3.29 -8.38
N VAL A 13 17.56 4.51 -8.91
CA VAL A 13 18.16 5.66 -8.22
C VAL A 13 17.41 5.95 -6.92
N ARG A 14 16.05 5.97 -6.96
CA ARG A 14 15.24 6.15 -5.76
C ARG A 14 15.43 5.04 -4.72
N TYR A 15 15.60 3.81 -5.18
CA TYR A 15 15.91 2.68 -4.31
C TYR A 15 17.27 2.82 -3.63
N GLU A 16 18.32 3.18 -4.38
CA GLU A 16 19.66 3.40 -3.80
C GLU A 16 19.68 4.55 -2.77
N VAL A 17 18.89 5.61 -3.00
CA VAL A 17 18.70 6.68 -2.02
C VAL A 17 18.00 6.15 -0.76
N ALA A 18 16.94 5.36 -0.92
CA ALA A 18 16.24 4.74 0.21
C ALA A 18 17.19 3.85 1.03
N LYS A 19 18.01 3.04 0.37
CA LYS A 19 19.01 2.19 1.01
C LYS A 19 20.00 3.00 1.84
N LYS A 20 20.54 4.09 1.28
CA LYS A 20 21.42 5.01 2.03
C LYS A 20 20.72 5.60 3.26
N ILE A 21 19.45 5.98 3.14
CA ILE A 21 18.66 6.50 4.28
C ILE A 21 18.55 5.45 5.38
N VAL A 22 18.22 4.21 5.02
CA VAL A 22 18.10 3.10 5.98
C VAL A 22 19.43 2.80 6.66
N GLU A 23 20.52 2.67 5.89
CA GLU A 23 21.86 2.45 6.41
C GLU A 23 22.25 3.56 7.39
N ARG A 24 22.00 4.82 7.01
CA ARG A 24 22.31 5.98 7.87
C ARG A 24 21.48 5.99 9.16
N ALA A 25 20.20 5.62 9.10
CA ALA A 25 19.34 5.49 10.28
C ALA A 25 19.90 4.42 11.23
N MET A 26 20.27 3.26 10.70
CA MET A 26 20.88 2.17 11.48
C MET A 26 22.23 2.57 12.13
N ASP A 27 23.08 3.34 11.43
CA ASP A 27 24.32 3.88 11.99
C ASP A 27 24.07 4.77 13.22
N HIS A 28 22.90 5.39 13.31
CA HIS A 28 22.44 6.19 14.45
C HIS A 28 21.62 5.39 15.49
N GLY A 29 21.56 4.05 15.36
CA GLY A 29 20.86 3.18 16.30
C GLY A 29 19.35 3.15 16.11
N ILE A 30 18.81 3.66 14.99
CA ILE A 30 17.40 3.56 14.64
C ILE A 30 17.18 2.22 13.95
N PRO A 31 16.36 1.31 14.50
CA PRO A 31 16.09 0.03 13.86
C PRO A 31 15.29 0.23 12.57
N LYS A 32 15.50 -0.64 11.59
CA LYS A 32 14.90 -0.49 10.25
C LYS A 32 13.37 -0.52 10.25
N GLU A 33 12.77 -1.23 11.20
CA GLU A 33 11.32 -1.29 11.40
C GLU A 33 10.71 0.07 11.83
N ASP A 34 11.53 0.98 12.36
CA ASP A 34 11.11 2.34 12.71
C ASP A 34 11.36 3.33 11.56
N VAL A 35 11.97 2.87 10.46
CA VAL A 35 12.19 3.68 9.26
C VAL A 35 10.99 3.57 8.34
N VAL A 36 10.43 4.71 7.93
CA VAL A 36 9.33 4.78 6.96
C VAL A 36 9.81 5.52 5.71
N ILE A 37 9.82 4.83 4.59
CA ILE A 37 10.28 5.39 3.30
C ILE A 37 9.06 5.81 2.46
N ASP A 38 9.10 7.05 1.95
CA ASP A 38 8.19 7.51 0.90
C ASP A 38 8.79 7.20 -0.48
N PRO A 39 8.14 6.32 -1.29
CA PRO A 39 8.62 5.99 -2.64
C PRO A 39 8.43 7.12 -3.67
N LEU A 40 7.83 8.24 -3.28
CA LEU A 40 7.53 9.41 -4.13
C LEU A 40 6.56 9.09 -5.29
N VAL A 41 5.28 9.24 -5.00
CA VAL A 41 4.20 9.05 -6.00
C VAL A 41 4.13 10.25 -6.92
N MET A 42 4.46 10.05 -8.18
CA MET A 42 4.38 11.06 -9.22
C MET A 42 3.01 11.03 -9.91
N PRO A 43 2.50 12.18 -10.41
CA PRO A 43 1.25 12.24 -11.17
C PRO A 43 1.32 11.44 -12.47
N ILE A 44 0.36 10.53 -12.68
CA ILE A 44 0.28 9.74 -13.94
C ILE A 44 -0.04 10.62 -15.16
N GLY A 45 -0.66 11.77 -14.96
CA GLY A 45 -0.88 12.75 -16.03
C GLY A 45 0.40 13.35 -16.57
N ALA A 46 1.47 13.40 -15.77
CA ALA A 46 2.79 13.86 -16.19
C ALA A 46 3.69 12.70 -16.65
N ILE A 47 3.66 11.57 -15.93
CA ILE A 47 4.50 10.40 -16.20
C ILE A 47 3.60 9.16 -16.27
N ASN A 48 3.29 8.69 -17.47
CA ASN A 48 2.35 7.59 -17.70
C ASN A 48 2.71 6.30 -16.94
N SER A 49 3.99 6.03 -16.75
CA SER A 49 4.50 4.85 -16.02
C SER A 49 4.55 5.01 -14.50
N ALA A 50 4.25 6.19 -13.94
CA ALA A 50 4.45 6.50 -12.52
C ALA A 50 3.74 5.50 -11.58
N GLY A 51 2.51 5.10 -11.90
CA GLY A 51 1.79 4.10 -11.13
C GLY A 51 2.50 2.75 -11.07
N LYS A 52 2.98 2.26 -12.21
CA LYS A 52 3.75 1.01 -12.29
C LYS A 52 5.07 1.12 -11.53
N GLN A 53 5.81 2.19 -11.76
CA GLN A 53 7.11 2.43 -11.12
C GLN A 53 7.01 2.45 -9.60
N VAL A 54 5.99 3.12 -9.04
CA VAL A 54 5.84 3.18 -7.57
C VAL A 54 5.49 1.81 -6.98
N MET A 55 4.70 0.97 -7.68
CA MET A 55 4.41 -0.40 -7.23
C MET A 55 5.66 -1.27 -7.22
N GLU A 56 6.52 -1.15 -8.23
CA GLU A 56 7.80 -1.85 -8.31
C GLU A 56 8.73 -1.41 -7.19
N LEU A 57 8.84 -0.10 -6.95
CA LEU A 57 9.68 0.44 -5.87
C LEU A 57 9.19 0.01 -4.48
N ILE A 58 7.87 0.01 -4.22
CA ILE A 58 7.31 -0.49 -2.95
C ILE A 58 7.73 -1.94 -2.70
N LYS A 59 7.65 -2.80 -3.72
CA LYS A 59 8.08 -4.20 -3.62
C LYS A 59 9.56 -4.33 -3.28
N MET A 60 10.44 -3.54 -3.93
CA MET A 60 11.86 -3.53 -3.64
C MET A 60 12.14 -3.07 -2.20
N LEU A 61 11.50 -1.99 -1.76
CA LEU A 61 11.66 -1.47 -0.40
C LEU A 61 11.25 -2.48 0.67
N GLN A 62 10.14 -3.19 0.45
CA GLN A 62 9.66 -4.19 1.38
C GLN A 62 10.51 -5.46 1.36
N ASN A 63 10.76 -6.04 0.17
CA ASN A 63 11.39 -7.34 0.05
C ASN A 63 12.89 -7.30 0.36
N ASP A 64 13.59 -6.26 -0.09
CA ASP A 64 15.04 -6.19 -0.01
C ASP A 64 15.51 -5.45 1.25
N LEU A 65 14.84 -4.36 1.63
CA LEU A 65 15.20 -3.57 2.81
C LEU A 65 14.38 -3.93 4.05
N GLY A 66 13.15 -4.41 3.88
CA GLY A 66 12.26 -4.78 4.98
C GLY A 66 11.82 -3.57 5.82
N VAL A 67 11.65 -2.41 5.18
CA VAL A 67 11.24 -1.15 5.82
C VAL A 67 9.75 -0.87 5.59
N ASN A 68 9.18 -0.03 6.46
CA ASN A 68 7.85 0.50 6.25
C ASN A 68 7.82 1.53 5.13
N THR A 69 6.67 1.67 4.49
CA THR A 69 6.46 2.62 3.40
C THR A 69 5.24 3.49 3.64
N THR A 70 5.27 4.73 3.16
CA THR A 70 4.12 5.65 3.14
C THR A 70 4.13 6.48 1.88
N CYS A 71 2.99 6.99 1.46
CA CYS A 71 2.92 7.95 0.37
C CYS A 71 1.68 8.82 0.42
N GLY A 72 1.73 9.98 -0.22
CA GLY A 72 0.56 10.79 -0.52
C GLY A 72 -0.28 10.13 -1.62
N ALA A 73 -1.29 9.32 -1.26
CA ALA A 73 -2.03 8.49 -2.21
C ALA A 73 -2.76 9.28 -3.30
N SER A 74 -3.14 10.54 -3.03
CA SER A 74 -3.83 11.40 -3.99
C SER A 74 -2.91 12.04 -5.02
N ASN A 75 -1.58 11.96 -4.86
CA ASN A 75 -0.63 12.56 -5.80
C ASN A 75 -0.71 11.89 -7.17
N LEU A 76 -0.97 10.58 -7.21
CA LEU A 76 -1.08 9.82 -8.46
C LEU A 76 -2.06 10.46 -9.46
N SER A 77 -3.21 10.87 -8.98
CA SER A 77 -4.32 11.37 -9.79
C SER A 77 -4.32 12.88 -10.00
N PHE A 78 -3.25 13.59 -9.58
CA PHE A 78 -3.19 15.05 -9.66
C PHE A 78 -3.41 15.54 -11.10
N GLY A 79 -4.29 16.52 -11.26
CA GLY A 79 -4.64 17.11 -12.57
C GLY A 79 -5.64 16.29 -13.41
N LEU A 80 -6.07 15.11 -12.95
CA LEU A 80 -7.01 14.27 -13.69
C LEU A 80 -8.45 14.38 -13.17
N PRO A 81 -9.46 14.15 -14.02
CA PRO A 81 -10.85 14.06 -13.58
C PRO A 81 -11.11 12.75 -12.81
N ASN A 82 -12.21 12.70 -12.05
CA ASN A 82 -12.63 11.52 -11.27
C ASN A 82 -11.50 10.91 -10.41
N ARG A 83 -10.82 11.77 -9.68
CA ARG A 83 -9.66 11.40 -8.85
C ARG A 83 -9.96 10.29 -7.85
N LEU A 84 -11.19 10.25 -7.32
CA LEU A 84 -11.59 9.25 -6.34
C LEU A 84 -11.47 7.83 -6.91
N GLY A 85 -11.93 7.59 -8.14
CA GLY A 85 -11.80 6.30 -8.80
C GLY A 85 -10.35 5.86 -8.98
N LEU A 86 -9.46 6.80 -9.36
CA LEU A 86 -8.03 6.52 -9.50
C LEU A 86 -7.36 6.25 -8.13
N ASN A 87 -7.70 7.04 -7.12
CA ASN A 87 -7.12 6.90 -5.78
C ASN A 87 -7.53 5.59 -5.11
N THR A 88 -8.79 5.15 -5.26
CA THR A 88 -9.25 3.86 -4.74
C THR A 88 -8.54 2.68 -5.40
N ALA A 89 -8.38 2.71 -6.72
CA ALA A 89 -7.63 1.70 -7.46
C ALA A 89 -6.15 1.69 -7.04
N PHE A 90 -5.53 2.87 -6.98
CA PHE A 90 -4.12 2.99 -6.59
C PHE A 90 -3.85 2.43 -5.20
N ILE A 91 -4.66 2.80 -4.19
CA ILE A 91 -4.43 2.38 -2.81
C ILE A 91 -4.54 0.86 -2.66
N ALA A 92 -5.50 0.24 -3.37
CA ALA A 92 -5.64 -1.22 -3.37
C ALA A 92 -4.42 -1.90 -4.00
N MET A 93 -3.95 -1.40 -5.14
CA MET A 93 -2.75 -1.92 -5.80
C MET A 93 -1.49 -1.74 -4.95
N ALA A 94 -1.34 -0.59 -4.30
CA ALA A 94 -0.20 -0.29 -3.44
C ALA A 94 -0.15 -1.21 -2.21
N ILE A 95 -1.30 -1.47 -1.56
CA ILE A 95 -1.41 -2.46 -0.48
C ILE A 95 -1.00 -3.85 -1.00
N GLY A 96 -1.49 -4.26 -2.16
CA GLY A 96 -1.10 -5.52 -2.80
C GLY A 96 0.38 -5.59 -3.20
N ALA A 97 1.03 -4.44 -3.40
CA ALA A 97 2.48 -4.34 -3.61
C ALA A 97 3.29 -4.36 -2.31
N GLY A 98 2.63 -4.24 -1.15
CA GLY A 98 3.27 -4.29 0.16
C GLY A 98 3.40 -2.94 0.87
N MET A 99 2.68 -1.91 0.44
CA MET A 99 2.64 -0.62 1.13
C MET A 99 2.05 -0.78 2.54
N THR A 100 2.73 -0.23 3.55
CA THR A 100 2.35 -0.39 4.95
C THR A 100 1.49 0.75 5.49
N SER A 101 1.59 1.94 4.93
CA SER A 101 0.78 3.10 5.31
C SER A 101 0.56 4.06 4.13
N ALA A 102 -0.40 4.97 4.25
CA ALA A 102 -0.67 6.00 3.27
C ALA A 102 -1.23 7.27 3.90
N ILE A 103 -0.87 8.41 3.33
CA ILE A 103 -1.49 9.70 3.64
C ILE A 103 -2.67 9.86 2.69
N THR A 104 -3.89 9.80 3.25
CA THR A 104 -5.13 9.89 2.47
C THR A 104 -6.26 10.48 3.30
N ASN A 105 -7.41 10.80 2.69
CA ASN A 105 -8.58 11.27 3.42
C ASN A 105 -9.38 10.09 4.01
N PRO A 106 -9.36 9.85 5.33
CA PRO A 106 -10.09 8.75 5.94
C PRO A 106 -11.60 8.96 6.00
N LEU A 107 -12.09 10.15 5.66
CA LEU A 107 -13.52 10.47 5.61
C LEU A 107 -14.16 10.03 4.27
N GLU A 108 -13.36 9.73 3.26
CA GLU A 108 -13.83 9.18 1.99
C GLU A 108 -14.14 7.70 2.15
N LYS A 109 -15.43 7.37 2.13
CA LYS A 109 -15.91 5.98 2.37
C LYS A 109 -15.35 4.98 1.36
N GLU A 110 -15.25 5.38 0.10
CA GLU A 110 -14.73 4.57 -0.99
C GLU A 110 -13.24 4.24 -0.81
N ILE A 111 -12.46 5.19 -0.32
CA ILE A 111 -11.05 4.98 0.03
C ILE A 111 -10.94 3.96 1.17
N MET A 112 -11.69 4.16 2.25
CA MET A 112 -11.64 3.26 3.41
C MET A 112 -12.17 1.87 3.09
N GLN A 113 -13.19 1.77 2.23
CA GLN A 113 -13.67 0.48 1.72
C GLN A 113 -12.60 -0.22 0.88
N SER A 114 -11.92 0.52 0.00
CA SER A 114 -10.83 -0.01 -0.82
C SER A 114 -9.68 -0.53 0.04
N VAL A 115 -9.27 0.22 1.08
CA VAL A 115 -8.22 -0.21 2.03
C VAL A 115 -8.61 -1.53 2.70
N LYS A 116 -9.83 -1.62 3.25
CA LYS A 116 -10.31 -2.84 3.93
C LYS A 116 -10.37 -4.03 2.97
N ALA A 117 -10.92 -3.83 1.77
CA ALA A 117 -11.01 -4.87 0.75
C ALA A 117 -9.63 -5.36 0.31
N ALA A 118 -8.69 -4.43 0.08
CA ALA A 118 -7.32 -4.74 -0.31
C ALA A 118 -6.59 -5.55 0.77
N ASN A 119 -6.76 -5.22 2.05
CA ASN A 119 -6.19 -5.99 3.16
C ASN A 119 -6.69 -7.43 3.19
N VAL A 120 -7.99 -7.66 2.95
CA VAL A 120 -8.54 -9.03 2.83
C VAL A 120 -7.87 -9.78 1.68
N VAL A 121 -7.82 -9.16 0.49
CA VAL A 121 -7.27 -9.79 -0.72
C VAL A 121 -5.77 -10.03 -0.61
N ALA A 122 -5.04 -9.14 0.06
CA ALA A 122 -3.60 -9.27 0.31
C ALA A 122 -3.26 -10.26 1.45
N GLY A 123 -4.27 -10.79 2.17
CA GLY A 123 -4.04 -11.72 3.29
C GLY A 123 -3.66 -11.04 4.61
N ASN A 124 -3.85 -9.73 4.71
CA ASN A 124 -3.54 -8.94 5.90
C ASN A 124 -4.68 -8.92 6.94
N ASP A 125 -5.86 -9.44 6.60
CA ASP A 125 -7.02 -9.58 7.50
C ASP A 125 -7.27 -11.07 7.78
N PRO A 126 -6.68 -11.65 8.85
CA PRO A 126 -6.81 -13.07 9.17
C PRO A 126 -8.28 -13.47 9.34
N GLU A 127 -8.68 -14.56 8.68
CA GLU A 127 -10.06 -15.07 8.67
C GLU A 127 -11.10 -14.04 8.16
N CYS A 128 -10.68 -12.97 7.50
CA CYS A 128 -11.52 -11.84 7.07
C CYS A 128 -12.31 -11.23 8.24
N SER A 129 -11.71 -11.21 9.43
CA SER A 129 -12.39 -10.87 10.67
C SER A 129 -12.87 -9.42 10.71
N GLU A 130 -12.04 -8.49 10.29
CA GLU A 130 -12.40 -7.07 10.23
C GLU A 130 -13.44 -6.79 9.14
N TRP A 131 -13.28 -7.41 7.97
CA TRP A 131 -14.25 -7.30 6.89
C TRP A 131 -15.62 -7.79 7.32
N ILE A 132 -15.68 -8.97 7.93
CA ILE A 132 -16.91 -9.56 8.42
C ILE A 132 -17.56 -8.68 9.49
N ALA A 133 -16.78 -8.16 10.44
CA ALA A 133 -17.27 -7.27 11.49
C ALA A 133 -17.89 -5.98 10.93
N ASN A 134 -17.32 -5.43 9.84
CA ASN A 134 -17.80 -4.19 9.22
C ASN A 134 -19.05 -4.36 8.35
N TYR A 135 -19.24 -5.55 7.75
CA TYR A 135 -20.27 -5.74 6.70
C TYR A 135 -21.30 -6.83 6.99
N ARG A 136 -21.14 -7.59 8.08
CA ARG A 136 -22.16 -8.57 8.49
C ARG A 136 -23.21 -7.88 9.34
N GLU A 137 -24.48 -7.99 8.93
CA GLU A 137 -25.60 -7.54 9.76
C GLU A 137 -25.65 -8.31 11.08
N PRO A 138 -25.90 -7.62 12.22
CA PRO A 138 -26.11 -8.27 13.51
C PRO A 138 -27.27 -9.27 13.41
N GLY A 139 -27.02 -10.54 13.63
CA GLY A 139 -28.04 -11.59 13.65
C GLY A 139 -27.98 -12.64 12.53
N THR A 140 -27.17 -12.45 11.50
CA THR A 140 -27.00 -13.46 10.44
C THR A 140 -26.00 -14.54 10.87
N LYS A 141 -26.48 -15.57 11.58
CA LYS A 141 -25.66 -16.76 11.89
C LYS A 141 -25.30 -17.45 10.58
N SER A 142 -24.00 -17.57 10.26
CA SER A 142 -23.51 -18.39 9.16
C SER A 142 -24.06 -19.82 9.32
N LYS A 143 -24.92 -20.24 8.42
CA LYS A 143 -25.23 -21.67 8.25
C LYS A 143 -23.99 -22.33 7.64
N ARG A 144 -23.02 -22.68 8.47
CA ARG A 144 -21.92 -23.56 8.10
C ARG A 144 -22.54 -24.91 7.76
N THR A 145 -22.82 -25.15 6.49
CA THR A 145 -23.23 -26.46 5.98
C THR A 145 -22.05 -27.40 6.20
N ARG A 146 -22.11 -28.18 7.28
CA ARG A 146 -21.23 -29.31 7.52
C ARG A 146 -21.46 -30.31 6.40
N ARG A 147 -20.67 -30.26 5.32
CA ARG A 147 -20.58 -31.36 4.36
C ARG A 147 -20.01 -32.56 5.12
N ARG A 148 -20.90 -33.46 5.55
CA ARG A 148 -20.56 -34.79 6.01
C ARG A 148 -19.85 -35.49 4.82
N ARG A 149 -18.54 -35.72 4.94
CA ARG A 149 -17.86 -36.73 4.13
C ARG A 149 -18.45 -38.07 4.54
N SER A 150 -19.30 -38.68 3.68
CA SER A 150 -19.64 -40.09 3.77
C SER A 150 -18.40 -40.86 3.38
N LYS A 151 -17.88 -41.66 4.30
CA LYS A 151 -16.93 -42.71 4.00
C LYS A 151 -17.72 -43.84 3.33
N SER A 152 -17.31 -44.18 2.14
CA SER A 152 -17.49 -45.54 1.55
C SER A 152 -16.11 -46.06 1.31
#